data_8629fc4f22217e20d6cee92145259a8d
#
_entry.id   8629fc4f22217e20d6cee92145259a8d
#
_cell.length_a   1.000
_cell.length_b   1.000
_cell.length_c   1.000
_cell.angle_alpha   90.00
_cell.angle_beta   90.00
_cell.angle_gamma   90.00
#
_symmetry.space_group_name_H-M   'P 1'
#
loop_
_entity.id
_entity.type
_entity.pdbx_description
1 polymer ?
#
loop_
_entity_poly.entity_id
_entity_poly.type
_entity_poly.pdbx_seq_one_letter_code
_entity_poly.pdbx_strand_id
1 'polypeptide(L)'
;VFRNGIKEYLDGEIGRFDEKAPGFLDRFMGSRPQVFLDILESVIYEVARKGEGVIIGHGSQMLLRNFDCAFHVRVFSSDQRRIDNMAAQQGLSREATLKLIRKRDQEQSGFFNFAFHLEMNDPSLYDLIIHTEKLDVDTAAGLIIQAARSECLRTCSLNALEAMDRLALEKRVHAALLESGQDMNTIIVEVPEKGTVHVYGIS
;
A
#
# COMPACT_ATOMS: atom_id res chain seq x y z
N VAL A 1 15.19 -7.88 -9.70
CA VAL A 1 15.02 -6.82 -10.71
C VAL A 1 13.95 -5.83 -10.28
N PHE A 2 12.78 -6.27 -9.78
CA PHE A 2 11.68 -5.40 -9.35
C PHE A 2 12.00 -4.52 -8.13
N ARG A 3 12.82 -5.01 -7.21
CA ARG A 3 13.21 -4.28 -5.99
C ARG A 3 13.93 -2.96 -6.28
N ASN A 4 14.64 -2.88 -7.38
CA ASN A 4 15.37 -1.66 -7.77
C ASN A 4 14.48 -0.65 -8.47
N GLY A 5 13.51 -1.07 -9.29
CA GLY A 5 12.61 -0.14 -9.98
C GLY A 5 11.61 0.56 -9.07
N ILE A 6 11.05 -0.17 -8.09
CA ILE A 6 10.20 0.44 -7.05
C ILE A 6 11.04 1.36 -6.16
N LYS A 7 12.25 0.96 -5.82
CA LYS A 7 13.15 1.75 -4.99
C LYS A 7 13.59 3.03 -5.69
N GLU A 8 13.93 2.98 -6.99
CA GLU A 8 14.29 4.18 -7.77
C GLU A 8 13.09 5.14 -7.94
N TYR A 9 11.89 4.62 -8.19
CA TYR A 9 10.67 5.45 -8.27
C TYR A 9 10.29 6.03 -6.91
N LEU A 10 10.42 5.22 -5.84
CA LEU A 10 10.17 5.65 -4.47
C LEU A 10 11.30 6.54 -3.92
N ASP A 11 12.56 6.31 -4.25
CA ASP A 11 13.70 7.14 -3.80
C ASP A 11 13.73 8.50 -4.53
N GLY A 12 13.19 8.61 -5.76
CA GLY A 12 13.11 9.86 -6.50
C GLY A 12 12.02 10.81 -6.02
N GLU A 13 10.81 10.28 -5.74
CA GLU A 13 9.62 11.07 -5.39
C GLU A 13 9.15 10.82 -3.94
N ILE A 14 9.34 9.63 -3.38
CA ILE A 14 8.76 9.14 -2.13
C ILE A 14 9.79 8.93 -1.01
N GLY A 15 11.07 9.20 -1.23
CA GLY A 15 12.10 9.11 -0.18
C GLY A 15 11.84 9.97 1.08
N ARG A 16 10.68 10.62 1.15
CA ARG A 16 10.18 11.42 2.29
C ARG A 16 8.91 10.86 2.94
N PHE A 17 8.38 9.75 2.45
CA PHE A 17 7.09 9.24 2.93
C PHE A 17 7.28 8.11 3.95
N ASP A 18 7.17 8.50 5.20
CA ASP A 18 6.96 7.58 6.30
C ASP A 18 5.51 7.07 6.31
N GLU A 19 5.29 5.78 6.51
CA GLU A 19 3.96 5.19 6.79
C GLU A 19 3.44 5.65 8.16
N LYS A 20 3.19 6.94 8.30
CA LYS A 20 2.68 7.55 9.52
C LYS A 20 1.38 8.26 9.24
N ALA A 21 0.43 8.10 10.15
CA ALA A 21 -0.70 9.00 10.16
C ALA A 21 -0.19 10.45 10.32
N PRO A 22 -0.74 11.41 9.55
CA PRO A 22 -0.35 12.80 9.69
C PRO A 22 -0.55 13.26 11.13
N GLY A 23 0.40 14.04 11.64
CA GLY A 23 0.31 14.64 12.95
C GLY A 23 -0.91 15.55 13.09
N PHE A 24 -1.25 15.92 14.34
CA PHE A 24 -2.36 16.84 14.59
C PHE A 24 -2.23 18.15 13.80
N LEU A 25 -1.02 18.71 13.71
CA LEU A 25 -0.75 19.93 12.96
C LEU A 25 -0.89 19.74 11.45
N ASP A 26 -0.49 18.58 10.92
CA ASP A 26 -0.58 18.29 9.49
C ASP A 26 -2.03 18.19 9.02
N ARG A 27 -2.96 17.76 9.89
CA ARG A 27 -4.40 17.72 9.61
C ARG A 27 -5.03 19.11 9.46
N PHE A 28 -4.41 20.13 10.07
CA PHE A 28 -4.87 21.53 9.99
C PHE A 28 -4.13 22.35 8.91
N MET A 29 -3.02 21.86 8.39
CA MET A 29 -2.17 22.60 7.43
C MET A 29 -2.53 22.39 5.95
N GLY A 30 -3.73 21.83 5.66
CA GLY A 30 -4.25 21.77 4.30
C GLY A 30 -4.13 20.40 3.60
N SER A 31 -4.15 20.39 2.28
CA SER A 31 -4.31 19.23 1.38
C SER A 31 -3.14 18.23 1.33
N ARG A 32 -2.05 18.47 2.05
CA ARG A 32 -0.83 17.64 1.95
C ARG A 32 -1.01 16.15 2.28
N PRO A 33 -1.77 15.74 3.33
CA PRO A 33 -2.00 14.33 3.61
C PRO A 33 -2.77 13.63 2.50
N GLN A 34 -3.76 14.31 1.91
CA GLN A 34 -4.55 13.75 0.81
C GLN A 34 -3.73 13.69 -0.48
N VAL A 35 -2.94 14.70 -0.80
CA VAL A 35 -1.98 14.67 -1.91
C VAL A 35 -1.06 13.45 -1.80
N PHE A 36 -0.54 13.21 -0.60
CA PHE A 36 0.29 12.03 -0.35
C PHE A 36 -0.45 10.72 -0.66
N LEU A 37 -1.68 10.56 -0.16
CA LEU A 37 -2.48 9.37 -0.42
C LEU A 37 -2.74 9.17 -1.91
N ASP A 38 -3.14 10.22 -2.62
CA ASP A 38 -3.42 10.14 -4.05
C ASP A 38 -2.18 9.76 -4.87
N ILE A 39 -1.01 10.32 -4.53
CA ILE A 39 0.26 9.93 -5.17
C ILE A 39 0.60 8.47 -4.86
N LEU A 40 0.47 8.04 -3.60
CA LEU A 40 0.73 6.66 -3.19
C LEU A 40 -0.18 5.67 -3.94
N GLU A 41 -1.48 5.96 -4.00
CA GLU A 41 -2.47 5.16 -4.71
C GLU A 41 -2.13 5.08 -6.20
N SER A 42 -1.78 6.20 -6.84
CA SER A 42 -1.40 6.23 -8.24
C SER A 42 -0.19 5.33 -8.52
N VAL A 43 0.83 5.38 -7.66
CA VAL A 43 2.04 4.53 -7.79
C VAL A 43 1.71 3.06 -7.63
N ILE A 44 0.85 2.70 -6.66
CA ILE A 44 0.44 1.30 -6.47
C ILE A 44 -0.29 0.77 -7.70
N TYR A 45 -1.21 1.52 -8.28
CA TYR A 45 -1.90 1.12 -9.51
C TYR A 45 -0.93 1.00 -10.70
N GLU A 46 0.01 1.94 -10.86
CA GLU A 46 1.03 1.87 -11.92
C GLU A 46 1.95 0.64 -11.79
N VAL A 47 2.32 0.27 -10.56
CA VAL A 47 3.12 -0.92 -10.30
C VAL A 47 2.32 -2.20 -10.55
N ALA A 48 1.09 -2.27 -10.02
CA ALA A 48 0.21 -3.43 -10.16
C ALA A 48 -0.15 -3.69 -11.63
N ARG A 49 -0.36 -2.63 -12.41
CA ARG A 49 -0.63 -2.73 -13.85
C ARG A 49 0.46 -3.46 -14.64
N LYS A 50 1.71 -3.48 -14.16
CA LYS A 50 2.79 -4.23 -14.83
C LYS A 50 2.56 -5.75 -14.79
N GLY A 51 1.58 -6.21 -14.01
CA GLY A 51 1.04 -7.56 -14.03
C GLY A 51 1.89 -8.61 -13.31
N GLU A 52 3.11 -8.29 -12.92
CA GLU A 52 4.01 -9.24 -12.25
C GLU A 52 4.79 -8.53 -11.13
N GLY A 53 4.74 -9.05 -9.92
CA GLY A 53 5.53 -8.53 -8.82
C GLY A 53 4.92 -8.77 -7.46
N VAL A 54 5.66 -8.35 -6.43
CA VAL A 54 5.24 -8.40 -5.03
C VAL A 54 5.30 -6.98 -4.49
N ILE A 55 4.16 -6.50 -4.01
CA ILE A 55 4.05 -5.20 -3.32
C ILE A 55 4.01 -5.48 -1.82
N ILE A 56 4.86 -4.81 -1.05
CA ILE A 56 4.95 -5.00 0.40
C ILE A 56 4.52 -3.71 1.10
N GLY A 57 3.45 -3.82 1.91
CA GLY A 57 2.94 -2.71 2.72
C GLY A 57 2.10 -1.69 1.94
N HIS A 58 2.06 -0.46 2.44
CA HIS A 58 1.39 0.71 1.84
C HIS A 58 -0.13 0.57 1.62
N GLY A 59 -0.78 -0.38 2.29
CA GLY A 59 -2.21 -0.61 2.11
C GLY A 59 -2.60 -1.15 0.73
N SER A 60 -1.65 -1.71 -0.02
CA SER A 60 -1.89 -2.22 -1.38
C SER A 60 -3.01 -3.25 -1.46
N GLN A 61 -3.22 -4.06 -0.41
CA GLN A 61 -4.33 -5.01 -0.33
C GLN A 61 -5.70 -4.32 -0.35
N MET A 62 -5.79 -3.07 0.11
CA MET A 62 -7.03 -2.31 0.06
C MET A 62 -7.33 -1.78 -1.33
N LEU A 63 -6.30 -1.26 -1.99
CA LEU A 63 -6.43 -0.66 -3.31
C LEU A 63 -6.67 -1.72 -4.39
N LEU A 64 -6.09 -2.91 -4.22
CA LEU A 64 -6.15 -3.98 -5.20
C LEU A 64 -7.17 -5.07 -4.88
N ARG A 65 -7.96 -4.94 -3.80
CA ARG A 65 -8.90 -5.98 -3.33
C ARG A 65 -9.98 -6.39 -4.34
N ASN A 66 -10.32 -5.49 -5.26
CA ASN A 66 -11.37 -5.73 -6.25
C ASN A 66 -10.81 -6.27 -7.59
N PHE A 67 -9.50 -6.58 -7.63
CA PHE A 67 -8.87 -7.16 -8.82
C PHE A 67 -8.60 -8.64 -8.57
N ASP A 68 -9.30 -9.52 -9.29
CA ASP A 68 -9.20 -10.98 -9.17
C ASP A 68 -7.79 -11.54 -9.42
N CYS A 69 -6.91 -10.74 -9.98
CA CYS A 69 -5.51 -11.08 -10.24
C CYS A 69 -4.55 -10.65 -9.12
N ALA A 70 -5.03 -9.98 -8.09
CA ALA A 70 -4.25 -9.63 -6.90
C ALA A 70 -4.46 -10.69 -5.82
N PHE A 71 -3.36 -11.14 -5.21
CA PHE A 71 -3.38 -12.12 -4.13
C PHE A 71 -2.82 -11.51 -2.85
N HIS A 72 -3.64 -11.42 -1.83
CA HIS A 72 -3.35 -10.69 -0.60
C HIS A 72 -2.88 -11.62 0.49
N VAL A 73 -1.62 -11.45 0.92
CA VAL A 73 -0.99 -12.32 1.92
C VAL A 73 -0.60 -11.51 3.14
N ARG A 74 -0.98 -12.02 4.30
CA ARG A 74 -0.50 -11.52 5.58
C ARG A 74 0.44 -12.53 6.22
N VAL A 75 1.64 -12.05 6.57
CA VAL A 75 2.62 -12.83 7.32
C VAL A 75 2.80 -12.19 8.70
N PHE A 76 2.66 -12.97 9.76
CA PHE A 76 2.82 -12.48 11.12
C PHE A 76 3.48 -13.53 12.03
N SER A 77 3.99 -13.11 13.17
CA SER A 77 4.52 -13.97 14.23
C SER A 77 4.28 -13.37 15.60
N SER A 78 4.58 -14.12 16.66
CA SER A 78 4.51 -13.58 18.02
C SER A 78 5.47 -12.41 18.24
N ASP A 79 5.14 -11.52 19.16
CA ASP A 79 6.02 -10.41 19.52
C ASP A 79 7.39 -10.90 20.00
N GLN A 80 7.39 -12.04 20.70
CA GLN A 80 8.62 -12.67 21.17
C GLN A 80 9.54 -13.00 20.00
N ARG A 81 9.03 -13.68 18.97
CA ARG A 81 9.78 -14.07 17.78
C ARG A 81 10.25 -12.84 16.99
N ARG A 82 9.39 -11.83 16.86
CA ARG A 82 9.73 -10.56 16.20
C ARG A 82 10.87 -9.85 16.90
N ILE A 83 10.84 -9.79 18.24
CA ILE A 83 11.90 -9.18 19.07
C ILE A 83 13.21 -9.94 18.87
N ASP A 84 13.20 -11.27 18.98
CA ASP A 84 14.40 -12.09 18.84
C ASP A 84 15.05 -11.93 17.47
N ASN A 85 14.26 -12.00 16.41
CA ASN A 85 14.73 -11.84 15.04
C ASN A 85 15.32 -10.43 14.80
N MET A 86 14.61 -9.39 15.20
CA MET A 86 15.05 -8.01 14.97
C MET A 86 16.26 -7.64 15.85
N ALA A 87 16.30 -8.08 17.10
CA ALA A 87 17.45 -7.88 17.97
C ALA A 87 18.73 -8.53 17.40
N ALA A 88 18.60 -9.76 16.91
CA ALA A 88 19.71 -10.46 16.26
C ALA A 88 20.19 -9.78 14.97
N GLN A 89 19.26 -9.29 14.15
CA GLN A 89 19.60 -8.64 12.87
C GLN A 89 20.22 -7.24 13.05
N GLN A 90 19.78 -6.48 14.05
CA GLN A 90 20.18 -5.07 14.23
C GLN A 90 21.19 -4.87 15.36
N GLY A 91 21.52 -5.90 16.12
CA GLY A 91 22.42 -5.79 17.27
C GLY A 91 21.86 -4.92 18.41
N LEU A 92 20.54 -4.81 18.52
CA LEU A 92 19.87 -4.00 19.53
C LEU A 92 19.56 -4.81 20.79
N SER A 93 19.45 -4.13 21.92
CA SER A 93 18.91 -4.75 23.14
C SER A 93 17.44 -5.12 22.96
N ARG A 94 16.98 -6.15 23.67
CA ARG A 94 15.56 -6.56 23.66
C ARG A 94 14.60 -5.42 23.95
N GLU A 95 14.94 -4.57 24.92
CA GLU A 95 14.11 -3.43 25.32
C GLU A 95 14.03 -2.39 24.21
N ALA A 96 15.15 -2.04 23.57
CA ALA A 96 15.19 -1.12 22.45
C ALA A 96 14.41 -1.68 21.25
N THR A 97 14.54 -2.97 20.98
CA THR A 97 13.83 -3.66 19.92
C THR A 97 12.32 -3.65 20.17
N LEU A 98 11.86 -3.94 21.38
CA LEU A 98 10.44 -3.90 21.73
C LEU A 98 9.84 -2.50 21.53
N LYS A 99 10.56 -1.45 21.96
CA LYS A 99 10.13 -0.06 21.74
C LYS A 99 10.00 0.26 20.25
N LEU A 100 10.96 -0.18 19.46
CA LEU A 100 10.96 0.04 18.01
C LEU A 100 9.81 -0.70 17.31
N ILE A 101 9.56 -1.96 17.67
CA ILE A 101 8.44 -2.75 17.13
C ILE A 101 7.11 -2.07 17.46
N ARG A 102 6.87 -1.73 18.73
CA ARG A 102 5.62 -1.06 19.15
C ARG A 102 5.40 0.25 18.43
N LYS A 103 6.46 1.04 18.27
CA LYS A 103 6.38 2.30 17.53
C LYS A 103 5.97 2.07 16.08
N ARG A 104 6.61 1.13 15.37
CA ARG A 104 6.29 0.79 13.97
C ARG A 104 4.87 0.25 13.82
N ASP A 105 4.44 -0.62 14.73
CA ASP A 105 3.07 -1.17 14.70
C ASP A 105 2.03 -0.06 14.91
N GLN A 106 2.28 0.90 15.79
CA GLN A 106 1.39 2.05 16.00
C GLN A 106 1.36 2.97 14.78
N GLU A 107 2.51 3.26 14.18
CA GLU A 107 2.62 4.09 12.98
C GLU A 107 1.87 3.43 11.81
N GLN A 108 2.09 2.15 11.58
CA GLN A 108 1.45 1.39 10.51
C GLN A 108 -0.06 1.26 10.71
N SER A 109 -0.51 0.93 11.92
CA SER A 109 -1.94 0.85 12.25
C SER A 109 -2.60 2.23 12.13
N GLY A 110 -1.91 3.29 12.59
CA GLY A 110 -2.40 4.66 12.48
C GLY A 110 -2.54 5.12 11.04
N PHE A 111 -1.55 4.81 10.20
CA PHE A 111 -1.62 5.09 8.76
C PHE A 111 -2.79 4.34 8.10
N PHE A 112 -2.94 3.06 8.38
CA PHE A 112 -3.99 2.23 7.79
C PHE A 112 -5.40 2.73 8.17
N ASN A 113 -5.60 3.06 9.43
CA ASN A 113 -6.85 3.64 9.90
C ASN A 113 -7.11 5.01 9.26
N PHE A 114 -6.09 5.86 9.14
CA PHE A 114 -6.21 7.18 8.50
C PHE A 114 -6.55 7.06 7.01
N ALA A 115 -5.86 6.19 6.28
CA ALA A 115 -6.01 6.07 4.83
C ALA A 115 -7.29 5.34 4.40
N PHE A 116 -7.70 4.32 5.17
CA PHE A 116 -8.74 3.38 4.75
C PHE A 116 -9.91 3.25 5.73
N HIS A 117 -9.83 3.86 6.91
CA HIS A 117 -10.83 3.77 7.98
C HIS A 117 -11.17 2.34 8.42
N LEU A 118 -10.19 1.44 8.34
CA LEU A 118 -10.30 0.02 8.66
C LEU A 118 -9.19 -0.41 9.62
N GLU A 119 -9.37 -1.60 10.19
CA GLU A 119 -8.33 -2.25 10.99
C GLU A 119 -7.47 -3.16 10.12
N MET A 120 -6.14 -2.92 10.11
CA MET A 120 -5.18 -3.71 9.34
C MET A 120 -5.21 -5.22 9.69
N ASN A 121 -5.71 -5.55 10.89
CA ASN A 121 -5.72 -6.93 11.40
C ASN A 121 -6.98 -7.72 11.01
N ASP A 122 -7.93 -7.12 10.27
CA ASP A 122 -9.12 -7.82 9.81
C ASP A 122 -8.73 -8.95 8.85
N PRO A 123 -9.04 -10.22 9.18
CA PRO A 123 -8.71 -11.35 8.32
C PRO A 123 -9.36 -11.29 6.93
N SER A 124 -10.50 -10.63 6.81
CA SER A 124 -11.23 -10.51 5.54
C SER A 124 -10.50 -9.70 4.47
N LEU A 125 -9.41 -9.02 4.84
CA LEU A 125 -8.57 -8.27 3.92
C LEU A 125 -7.52 -9.12 3.21
N TYR A 126 -7.42 -10.41 3.53
CA TYR A 126 -6.34 -11.28 3.06
C TYR A 126 -6.86 -12.61 2.56
N ASP A 127 -6.31 -13.08 1.45
CA ASP A 127 -6.61 -14.40 0.88
C ASP A 127 -5.83 -15.51 1.58
N LEU A 128 -4.65 -15.18 2.14
CA LEU A 128 -3.81 -16.12 2.88
C LEU A 128 -3.18 -15.42 4.10
N ILE A 129 -3.29 -16.08 5.26
CA ILE A 129 -2.67 -15.61 6.49
C ILE A 129 -1.70 -16.69 6.99
N ILE A 130 -0.42 -16.33 7.18
CA ILE A 130 0.62 -17.25 7.61
C ILE A 130 1.19 -16.81 8.96
N HIS A 131 1.10 -17.70 9.95
CA HIS A 131 1.77 -17.53 11.24
C HIS A 131 3.13 -18.22 11.21
N THR A 132 4.21 -17.44 11.25
CA THR A 132 5.59 -17.95 11.06
C THR A 132 6.29 -18.35 12.36
N GLU A 133 5.53 -18.67 13.43
CA GLU A 133 6.12 -19.11 14.69
C GLU A 133 6.90 -20.42 14.56
N LYS A 134 6.36 -21.35 13.76
CA LYS A 134 6.93 -22.70 13.54
C LYS A 134 7.42 -22.92 12.11
N LEU A 135 7.22 -21.94 11.25
CA LEU A 135 7.62 -22.03 9.84
C LEU A 135 8.89 -21.21 9.62
N ASP A 136 9.81 -21.76 8.88
CA ASP A 136 10.96 -21.02 8.36
C ASP A 136 10.56 -20.18 7.13
N VAL A 137 11.47 -19.34 6.68
CA VAL A 137 11.24 -18.41 5.57
C VAL A 137 10.98 -19.18 4.26
N ASP A 138 11.70 -20.25 4.00
CA ASP A 138 11.60 -21.01 2.75
C ASP A 138 10.26 -21.74 2.68
N THR A 139 9.83 -22.35 3.79
CA THR A 139 8.50 -22.99 3.87
C THR A 139 7.37 -21.98 3.69
N ALA A 140 7.44 -20.82 4.36
CA ALA A 140 6.44 -19.78 4.23
C ALA A 140 6.40 -19.23 2.79
N ALA A 141 7.54 -18.96 2.19
CA ALA A 141 7.63 -18.54 0.80
C ALA A 141 7.09 -19.59 -0.18
N GLY A 142 7.40 -20.87 0.06
CA GLY A 142 6.87 -21.99 -0.74
C GLY A 142 5.34 -22.04 -0.74
N LEU A 143 4.71 -21.86 0.43
CA LEU A 143 3.25 -21.81 0.55
C LEU A 143 2.64 -20.64 -0.23
N ILE A 144 3.24 -19.45 -0.12
CA ILE A 144 2.80 -18.26 -0.87
C ILE A 144 2.91 -18.50 -2.37
N ILE A 145 4.05 -19.01 -2.84
CA ILE A 145 4.28 -19.28 -4.26
C ILE A 145 3.29 -20.32 -4.79
N GLN A 146 3.06 -21.40 -4.02
CA GLN A 146 2.11 -22.44 -4.43
C GLN A 146 0.69 -21.88 -4.55
N ALA A 147 0.23 -21.08 -3.58
CA ALA A 147 -1.07 -20.44 -3.61
C ALA A 147 -1.19 -19.43 -4.77
N ALA A 148 -0.17 -18.58 -4.95
CA ALA A 148 -0.15 -17.59 -6.02
C ALA A 148 -0.12 -18.17 -7.43
N ARG A 149 0.31 -19.44 -7.58
CA ARG A 149 0.32 -20.18 -8.85
C ARG A 149 -0.88 -21.11 -9.04
N SER A 150 -1.85 -21.05 -8.15
CA SER A 150 -3.04 -21.87 -8.28
C SER A 150 -3.89 -21.43 -9.48
N GLU A 151 -4.58 -22.38 -10.11
CA GLU A 151 -5.47 -22.11 -11.25
C GLU A 151 -6.66 -21.19 -10.87
N CYS A 152 -6.96 -21.07 -9.57
CA CYS A 152 -8.00 -20.18 -9.07
C CYS A 152 -7.62 -18.71 -9.17
N LEU A 153 -6.32 -18.39 -9.16
CA LEU A 153 -5.82 -17.04 -9.36
C LEU A 153 -5.75 -16.73 -10.86
N ARG A 154 -6.57 -15.80 -11.28
CA ARG A 154 -6.64 -15.41 -12.69
C ARG A 154 -5.51 -14.45 -13.02
N THR A 155 -5.02 -14.53 -14.25
CA THR A 155 -4.20 -13.46 -14.82
C THR A 155 -5.04 -12.19 -14.96
N CYS A 156 -4.41 -11.02 -14.77
CA CYS A 156 -5.09 -9.75 -14.97
C CYS A 156 -5.69 -9.67 -16.39
N SER A 157 -7.00 -9.45 -16.45
CA SER A 157 -7.66 -9.18 -17.72
C SER A 157 -7.21 -7.83 -18.29
N LEU A 158 -7.36 -7.65 -19.60
CA LEU A 158 -7.07 -6.36 -20.23
C LEU A 158 -7.89 -5.23 -19.58
N ASN A 159 -9.15 -5.49 -19.26
CA ASN A 159 -10.02 -4.52 -18.58
C ASN A 159 -9.51 -4.15 -17.18
N ALA A 160 -8.93 -5.11 -16.42
CA ALA A 160 -8.33 -4.84 -15.13
C ALA A 160 -7.10 -3.94 -15.25
N LEU A 161 -6.23 -4.21 -16.24
CA LEU A 161 -5.06 -3.39 -16.52
C LEU A 161 -5.43 -1.97 -16.95
N GLU A 162 -6.44 -1.82 -17.80
CA GLU A 162 -6.96 -0.52 -18.21
C GLU A 162 -7.63 0.23 -17.05
N ALA A 163 -8.33 -0.48 -16.16
CA ALA A 163 -8.89 0.11 -14.94
C ALA A 163 -7.79 0.67 -14.02
N MET A 164 -6.69 -0.07 -13.85
CA MET A 164 -5.53 0.41 -13.08
C MET A 164 -4.89 1.65 -13.71
N ASP A 165 -4.77 1.70 -15.06
CA ASP A 165 -4.29 2.89 -15.77
C ASP A 165 -5.16 4.12 -15.51
N ARG A 166 -6.48 3.94 -15.57
CA ARG A 166 -7.43 5.03 -15.32
C ARG A 166 -7.38 5.52 -13.88
N LEU A 167 -7.37 4.59 -12.91
CA LEU A 167 -7.27 4.91 -11.49
C LEU A 167 -5.95 5.63 -11.16
N ALA A 168 -4.82 5.18 -11.74
CA ALA A 168 -3.54 5.84 -11.56
C ALA A 168 -3.57 7.29 -12.08
N LEU A 169 -4.14 7.51 -13.28
CA LEU A 169 -4.26 8.84 -13.87
C LEU A 169 -5.20 9.73 -13.04
N GLU A 170 -6.35 9.20 -12.63
CA GLU A 170 -7.32 9.91 -11.79
C GLU A 170 -6.67 10.44 -10.50
N LYS A 171 -5.95 9.58 -9.79
CA LYS A 171 -5.26 9.95 -8.55
C LYS A 171 -4.17 10.98 -8.76
N ARG A 172 -3.43 10.90 -9.85
CA ARG A 172 -2.40 11.92 -10.20
C ARG A 172 -3.03 13.28 -10.48
N VAL A 173 -4.13 13.31 -11.22
CA VAL A 173 -4.85 14.57 -11.51
C VAL A 173 -5.42 15.15 -10.22
N HIS A 174 -6.01 14.30 -9.37
CA HIS A 174 -6.53 14.70 -8.08
C HIS A 174 -5.44 15.32 -7.19
N ALA A 175 -4.29 14.67 -7.07
CA ALA A 175 -3.14 15.21 -6.35
C ALA A 175 -2.69 16.58 -6.90
N ALA A 176 -2.59 16.71 -8.22
CA ALA A 176 -2.16 17.97 -8.87
C ALA A 176 -3.15 19.12 -8.64
N LEU A 177 -4.46 18.84 -8.66
CA LEU A 177 -5.49 19.82 -8.36
C LEU A 177 -5.42 20.28 -6.90
N LEU A 178 -5.23 19.35 -5.96
CA LEU A 178 -5.03 19.67 -4.55
C LEU A 178 -3.77 20.51 -4.32
N GLU A 179 -2.66 20.17 -4.98
CA GLU A 179 -1.41 20.96 -4.91
C GLU A 179 -1.58 22.38 -5.45
N SER A 180 -2.43 22.56 -6.46
CA SER A 180 -2.76 23.88 -7.02
C SER A 180 -3.72 24.68 -6.15
N GLY A 181 -4.16 24.13 -5.01
CA GLY A 181 -5.04 24.80 -4.06
C GLY A 181 -6.53 24.72 -4.41
N GLN A 182 -6.92 23.82 -5.30
CA GLN A 182 -8.32 23.59 -5.63
C GLN A 182 -9.05 22.86 -4.47
N ASP A 183 -10.31 23.23 -4.23
CA ASP A 183 -11.16 22.52 -3.27
C ASP A 183 -11.83 21.31 -3.93
N MET A 184 -11.35 20.13 -3.58
CA MET A 184 -11.85 18.86 -4.13
C MET A 184 -13.27 18.51 -3.68
N ASN A 185 -13.87 19.24 -2.73
CA ASN A 185 -15.28 19.08 -2.42
C ASN A 185 -16.20 19.64 -3.52
N THR A 186 -15.66 20.50 -4.38
CA THR A 186 -16.39 21.14 -5.48
C THR A 186 -15.97 20.64 -6.86
N ILE A 187 -15.02 19.70 -6.92
CA ILE A 187 -14.46 19.19 -8.17
C ILE A 187 -14.63 17.66 -8.23
N ILE A 188 -15.10 17.19 -9.36
CA ILE A 188 -15.16 15.77 -9.71
C ILE A 188 -14.17 15.52 -10.84
N VAL A 189 -13.33 14.53 -10.66
CA VAL A 189 -12.39 14.05 -11.68
C VAL A 189 -12.84 12.67 -12.16
N GLU A 190 -12.97 12.49 -13.45
CA GLU A 190 -13.31 11.21 -14.07
C GLU A 190 -12.33 10.89 -15.19
N VAL A 191 -11.93 9.63 -15.28
CA VAL A 191 -11.10 9.10 -16.37
C VAL A 191 -11.89 8.02 -17.12
N PRO A 192 -12.77 8.40 -18.08
CA PRO A 192 -13.64 7.44 -18.78
C PRO A 192 -12.84 6.45 -19.62
N GLU A 193 -11.74 6.90 -20.21
CA GLU A 193 -10.85 6.08 -21.03
C GLU A 193 -9.39 6.51 -20.86
N LYS A 194 -8.47 5.69 -21.31
CA LYS A 194 -7.03 5.92 -21.17
C LYS A 194 -6.61 7.28 -21.79
N GLY A 195 -6.03 8.13 -20.96
CA GLY A 195 -5.49 9.42 -21.37
C GLY A 195 -6.53 10.55 -21.49
N THR A 196 -7.82 10.27 -21.28
CA THR A 196 -8.88 11.28 -21.30
C THR A 196 -9.31 11.59 -19.88
N VAL A 197 -9.24 12.86 -19.49
CA VAL A 197 -9.64 13.33 -18.15
C VAL A 197 -10.76 14.34 -18.29
N HIS A 198 -11.85 14.10 -17.58
CA HIS A 198 -12.94 15.05 -17.42
C HIS A 198 -12.88 15.64 -16.02
N VAL A 199 -12.91 16.97 -15.94
CA VAL A 199 -12.93 17.71 -14.68
C VAL A 199 -14.18 18.56 -14.65
N TYR A 200 -15.04 18.34 -13.66
CA TYR A 200 -16.29 19.06 -13.48
C TYR A 200 -16.21 19.90 -12.21
N GLY A 201 -16.59 21.17 -12.30
CA GLY A 201 -16.79 22.03 -11.15
C GLY A 201 -18.27 22.06 -10.75
N ILE A 202 -18.57 21.96 -9.45
CA ILE A 202 -19.90 22.21 -8.89
C ILE A 202 -19.93 23.67 -8.45
N SER A 203 -20.73 24.50 -9.13
CA SER A 203 -20.93 25.91 -8.80
C SER A 203 -22.05 26.09 -7.78
#